data_53365637b466476b003e0963333b83dc
#
_entry.id   53365637b466476b003e0963333b83dc
#
_cell.length_a   1.000
_cell.length_b   1.000
_cell.length_c   1.000
_cell.angle_alpha   90.00
_cell.angle_beta   90.00
_cell.angle_gamma   90.00
#
_symmetry.space_group_name_H-M   'P 1'
#
loop_
_entity.id
_entity.type
_entity.pdbx_description
1 polymer ?
#
loop_
_entity_poly.entity_id
_entity_poly.type
_entity_poly.pdbx_seq_one_letter_code
_entity_poly.pdbx_strand_id
1 'polypeptide(L)'
;MEKDCKQTGPTSTERRRFLKLSAGFGATAAMVALSKGALGSQEASAQVVRKEAELKAAAAHTMILGTAYAPGVSRSYPIMQLDFKENIQNTSRGKTYVKLAPAGLVGSSGALAREVQKATIQAGQCSISNFSPFVPEVDLINIPYWCSENQKFVNLVTSDLWKKEIHPKIEARGFKPLWYPCIDPRTTALGKGFEEPIKTPEQLRGIKFRIPNSNMLQRIYQRLGANPILVEWVEASTAIGNGYVDALDPCVGALYVFGFKNLLSQITFTDIVQDAQIYFCSLEWFNRLSLPLREAIDFASEMTMRQNHAKVPAARAHAELEMAAAGVKFYRLGPDEKEQWTSRIGSHLAIWNDVKKNLAGSLSKFDEFKEAADTTGNYYISEK
;
A
#
# COMPACT_ATOMS: atom_id res chain seq x y z
N MET A 1 8.30 0.44 43.38
CA MET A 1 9.56 0.13 42.64
C MET A 1 9.19 0.07 41.17
N GLU A 2 9.09 1.22 40.52
CA GLU A 2 8.90 1.33 39.07
C GLU A 2 10.23 1.09 38.41
N LYS A 3 10.27 0.07 37.55
CA LYS A 3 11.42 -0.17 36.66
C LYS A 3 11.21 0.66 35.40
N ASP A 4 11.91 1.78 35.30
CA ASP A 4 12.09 2.58 34.10
C ASP A 4 12.60 1.67 32.95
N CYS A 5 11.73 1.32 32.03
CA CYS A 5 12.10 0.67 30.79
C CYS A 5 12.55 1.76 29.78
N LYS A 6 13.78 2.26 29.93
CA LYS A 6 14.40 3.12 28.93
C LYS A 6 14.58 2.33 27.63
N GLN A 7 13.77 2.63 26.65
CA GLN A 7 14.02 2.22 25.26
C GLN A 7 15.30 2.93 24.77
N THR A 8 16.43 2.25 24.91
CA THR A 8 17.68 2.69 24.30
C THR A 8 17.60 2.37 22.82
N GLY A 9 17.62 3.39 21.98
CA GLY A 9 17.73 3.22 20.51
C GLY A 9 18.99 2.42 20.13
N PRO A 10 19.03 1.84 18.93
CA PRO A 10 20.13 0.98 18.49
C PRO A 10 21.47 1.73 18.54
N THR A 11 22.50 1.08 19.05
CA THR A 11 23.85 1.62 19.11
C THR A 11 24.44 1.85 17.71
N SER A 12 25.43 2.73 17.60
CA SER A 12 26.09 3.01 16.30
C SER A 12 26.66 1.75 15.64
N THR A 13 27.12 0.79 16.46
CA THR A 13 27.62 -0.50 15.99
C THR A 13 26.51 -1.41 15.46
N GLU A 14 25.36 -1.45 16.12
CA GLU A 14 24.19 -2.21 15.68
C GLU A 14 23.62 -1.63 14.39
N ARG A 15 23.58 -0.31 14.28
CA ARG A 15 23.18 0.38 13.05
C ARG A 15 24.09 0.08 11.86
N ARG A 16 25.41 0.09 12.07
CA ARG A 16 26.39 -0.31 11.03
C ARG A 16 26.27 -1.77 10.63
N ARG A 17 26.04 -2.67 11.59
CA ARG A 17 25.84 -4.11 11.32
C ARG A 17 24.53 -4.32 10.55
N PHE A 18 23.45 -3.64 10.94
CA PHE A 18 22.18 -3.66 10.20
C PHE A 18 22.37 -3.21 8.75
N LEU A 19 23.05 -2.08 8.52
CA LEU A 19 23.28 -1.56 7.16
C LEU A 19 24.10 -2.53 6.30
N LYS A 20 25.14 -3.17 6.87
CA LYS A 20 25.95 -4.18 6.16
C LYS A 20 25.14 -5.41 5.80
N LEU A 21 24.35 -5.94 6.73
CA LEU A 21 23.50 -7.11 6.48
C LEU A 21 22.35 -6.79 5.50
N SER A 22 21.75 -5.62 5.61
CA SER A 22 20.73 -5.15 4.68
C SER A 22 21.28 -4.97 3.26
N ALA A 23 22.51 -4.46 3.14
CA ALA A 23 23.18 -4.32 1.85
C ALA A 23 23.47 -5.70 1.20
N GLY A 24 23.80 -6.73 2.01
CA GLY A 24 24.09 -8.07 1.52
C GLY A 24 22.85 -8.91 1.21
N PHE A 25 21.92 -8.98 2.14
CA PHE A 25 20.83 -9.98 2.16
C PHE A 25 19.43 -9.40 2.29
N GLY A 26 19.32 -8.08 2.40
CA GLY A 26 18.06 -7.40 2.67
C GLY A 26 17.75 -7.28 4.17
N ALA A 27 16.74 -6.46 4.48
CA ALA A 27 16.45 -6.08 5.85
C ALA A 27 15.91 -7.22 6.73
N THR A 28 15.31 -8.26 6.15
CA THR A 28 14.80 -9.40 6.91
C THR A 28 15.90 -10.11 7.67
N ALA A 29 17.00 -10.46 6.99
CA ALA A 29 18.16 -11.09 7.62
C ALA A 29 18.83 -10.16 8.63
N ALA A 30 18.93 -8.86 8.33
CA ALA A 30 19.48 -7.87 9.22
C ALA A 30 18.66 -7.71 10.52
N MET A 31 17.34 -7.67 10.42
CA MET A 31 16.45 -7.55 11.59
C MET A 31 16.51 -8.78 12.49
N VAL A 32 16.48 -9.99 11.92
CA VAL A 32 16.59 -11.22 12.72
C VAL A 32 17.95 -11.30 13.39
N ALA A 33 19.03 -10.91 12.69
CA ALA A 33 20.37 -10.95 13.26
C ALA A 33 20.62 -9.94 14.41
N LEU A 34 19.78 -8.91 14.52
CA LEU A 34 19.88 -7.86 15.56
C LEU A 34 18.84 -7.99 16.68
N SER A 35 17.82 -8.83 16.52
CA SER A 35 16.78 -9.03 17.54
C SER A 35 17.37 -9.75 18.76
N LYS A 36 17.91 -8.97 19.69
CA LYS A 36 18.31 -9.48 21.01
C LYS A 36 17.04 -9.58 21.88
N GLY A 37 16.56 -10.79 22.08
CA GLY A 37 15.64 -11.06 23.16
C GLY A 37 14.19 -11.44 22.81
N ALA A 38 13.71 -11.26 21.59
CA ALA A 38 12.33 -11.62 21.25
C ALA A 38 12.19 -12.95 20.48
N LEU A 39 13.23 -13.45 19.80
CA LEU A 39 13.18 -14.64 18.93
C LEU A 39 14.41 -15.53 19.01
N GLY A 40 15.15 -15.54 20.11
CA GLY A 40 16.17 -16.55 20.32
C GLY A 40 17.62 -16.10 20.26
N SER A 41 18.48 -17.06 20.45
CA SER A 41 19.93 -16.98 20.61
C SER A 41 20.64 -16.37 19.39
N GLN A 42 21.90 -16.00 19.59
CA GLN A 42 22.85 -15.65 18.51
C GLN A 42 22.87 -16.72 17.40
N GLU A 43 22.62 -17.97 17.73
CA GLU A 43 22.57 -19.11 16.81
C GLU A 43 21.40 -19.01 15.82
N ALA A 44 20.18 -18.66 16.27
CA ALA A 44 19.02 -18.48 15.39
C ALA A 44 19.24 -17.34 14.38
N SER A 45 19.84 -16.24 14.85
CA SER A 45 20.20 -15.12 13.98
C SER A 45 21.26 -15.48 12.94
N ALA A 46 22.26 -16.28 13.34
CA ALA A 46 23.31 -16.77 12.46
C ALA A 46 22.76 -17.77 11.42
N GLN A 47 21.82 -18.62 11.83
CA GLN A 47 21.16 -19.58 10.94
C GLN A 47 20.35 -18.88 9.84
N VAL A 48 19.59 -17.83 10.17
CA VAL A 48 18.85 -17.05 9.16
C VAL A 48 19.78 -16.37 8.18
N VAL A 49 20.87 -15.77 8.66
CA VAL A 49 21.89 -15.13 7.79
C VAL A 49 22.52 -16.16 6.86
N ARG A 50 22.85 -17.36 7.37
CA ARG A 50 23.40 -18.46 6.57
C ARG A 50 22.41 -18.90 5.50
N LYS A 51 21.15 -19.15 5.86
CA LYS A 51 20.09 -19.54 4.93
C LYS A 51 19.89 -18.50 3.82
N GLU A 52 19.86 -17.21 4.15
CA GLU A 52 19.76 -16.14 3.15
C GLU A 52 20.99 -16.10 2.22
N ALA A 53 22.19 -16.37 2.74
CA ALA A 53 23.41 -16.46 1.94
C ALA A 53 23.37 -17.65 0.98
N GLU A 54 22.93 -18.81 1.44
CA GLU A 54 22.75 -20.02 0.63
C GLU A 54 21.72 -19.81 -0.48
N LEU A 55 20.56 -19.25 -0.15
CA LEU A 55 19.51 -18.92 -1.14
C LEU A 55 20.02 -17.95 -2.21
N LYS A 56 20.79 -16.93 -1.80
CA LYS A 56 21.36 -15.97 -2.74
C LYS A 56 22.42 -16.60 -3.63
N ALA A 57 23.27 -17.46 -3.08
CA ALA A 57 24.35 -18.12 -3.82
C ALA A 57 23.81 -19.14 -4.85
N ALA A 58 22.68 -19.80 -4.53
CA ALA A 58 22.04 -20.77 -5.42
C ALA A 58 21.20 -20.11 -6.53
N ALA A 59 20.83 -18.84 -6.39
CA ALA A 59 19.95 -18.17 -7.32
C ALA A 59 20.68 -17.69 -8.59
N ALA A 60 20.06 -17.91 -9.75
CA ALA A 60 20.54 -17.39 -11.03
C ALA A 60 20.20 -15.88 -11.21
N HIS A 61 19.14 -15.43 -10.56
CA HIS A 61 18.65 -14.05 -10.66
C HIS A 61 18.40 -13.45 -9.28
N THR A 62 18.67 -12.16 -9.13
CA THR A 62 18.31 -11.38 -7.93
C THR A 62 17.25 -10.35 -8.31
N MET A 63 16.15 -10.33 -7.55
CA MET A 63 15.13 -9.30 -7.60
C MET A 63 15.28 -8.39 -6.37
N ILE A 64 15.73 -7.15 -6.55
CA ILE A 64 15.66 -6.14 -5.49
C ILE A 64 14.24 -5.60 -5.49
N LEU A 65 13.50 -5.83 -4.39
CA LEU A 65 12.13 -5.37 -4.20
C LEU A 65 12.09 -4.21 -3.21
N GLY A 66 11.83 -3.01 -3.73
CA GLY A 66 11.69 -1.80 -2.93
C GLY A 66 10.27 -1.59 -2.41
N THR A 67 10.14 -1.07 -1.19
CA THR A 67 8.86 -0.72 -0.58
C THR A 67 9.04 0.33 0.53
N ALA A 68 8.02 1.14 0.78
CA ALA A 68 8.02 2.08 1.90
C ALA A 68 7.78 1.39 3.26
N TYR A 69 7.30 0.15 3.28
CA TYR A 69 6.92 -0.57 4.49
C TYR A 69 8.09 -1.30 5.13
N ALA A 70 8.19 -1.24 6.47
CA ALA A 70 9.14 -2.06 7.22
C ALA A 70 8.75 -3.55 7.18
N PRO A 71 9.72 -4.50 7.24
CA PRO A 71 9.40 -5.93 7.13
C PRO A 71 8.45 -6.44 8.21
N GLY A 72 8.57 -5.93 9.44
CA GLY A 72 7.75 -6.34 10.59
C GLY A 72 6.26 -6.10 10.40
N VAL A 73 5.87 -5.08 9.64
CA VAL A 73 4.46 -4.75 9.39
C VAL A 73 3.77 -5.75 8.46
N SER A 74 4.52 -6.53 7.69
CA SER A 74 3.96 -7.50 6.75
C SER A 74 3.13 -8.61 7.42
N ARG A 75 3.30 -8.84 8.72
CA ARG A 75 2.52 -9.83 9.47
C ARG A 75 1.19 -9.31 9.98
N SER A 76 1.14 -8.04 10.37
CA SER A 76 -0.04 -7.36 10.92
C SER A 76 -0.79 -6.51 9.90
N TYR A 77 -0.26 -6.35 8.70
CA TYR A 77 -0.82 -5.54 7.63
C TYR A 77 -0.70 -6.25 6.29
N PRO A 78 -1.76 -6.29 5.47
CA PRO A 78 -1.81 -7.17 4.31
C PRO A 78 -1.02 -6.67 3.09
N ILE A 79 0.14 -6.03 3.29
CA ILE A 79 1.05 -5.65 2.19
C ILE A 79 1.86 -6.81 1.64
N MET A 80 1.97 -7.91 2.38
CA MET A 80 2.46 -9.22 1.94
C MET A 80 3.90 -9.26 1.40
N GLN A 81 4.77 -8.29 1.73
CA GLN A 81 6.12 -8.25 1.13
C GLN A 81 7.00 -9.47 1.51
N LEU A 82 6.82 -10.05 2.70
CA LEU A 82 7.54 -11.27 3.13
C LEU A 82 6.97 -12.49 2.43
N ASP A 83 5.65 -12.63 2.42
CA ASP A 83 4.96 -13.75 1.74
C ASP A 83 5.28 -13.73 0.23
N PHE A 84 5.29 -12.55 -0.39
CA PHE A 84 5.62 -12.41 -1.81
C PHE A 84 7.07 -12.81 -2.11
N LYS A 85 8.02 -12.40 -1.26
CA LYS A 85 9.41 -12.88 -1.34
C LYS A 85 9.47 -14.40 -1.29
N GLU A 86 8.84 -15.01 -0.30
CA GLU A 86 8.86 -16.46 -0.11
C GLU A 86 8.18 -17.19 -1.27
N ASN A 87 7.03 -16.70 -1.74
CA ASN A 87 6.32 -17.29 -2.87
C ASN A 87 7.17 -17.27 -4.15
N ILE A 88 7.83 -16.13 -4.49
CA ILE A 88 8.73 -16.06 -5.66
C ILE A 88 9.89 -17.05 -5.52
N GLN A 89 10.54 -17.12 -4.35
CA GLN A 89 11.65 -18.03 -4.14
C GLN A 89 11.24 -19.50 -4.25
N ASN A 90 10.06 -19.85 -3.72
CA ASN A 90 9.52 -21.21 -3.76
C ASN A 90 9.08 -21.61 -5.18
N THR A 91 8.28 -20.78 -5.85
CA THR A 91 7.76 -21.09 -7.20
C THR A 91 8.87 -21.15 -8.23
N SER A 92 9.91 -20.30 -8.09
CA SER A 92 11.09 -20.34 -8.95
C SER A 92 12.08 -21.46 -8.58
N ARG A 93 11.77 -22.28 -7.57
CA ARG A 93 12.66 -23.34 -7.02
C ARG A 93 14.04 -22.79 -6.65
N GLY A 94 14.07 -21.61 -6.03
CA GLY A 94 15.29 -20.94 -5.61
C GLY A 94 16.08 -20.25 -6.74
N LYS A 95 15.63 -20.30 -8.00
CA LYS A 95 16.34 -19.66 -9.11
C LYS A 95 16.27 -18.13 -9.08
N THR A 96 15.27 -17.56 -8.40
CA THR A 96 15.15 -16.12 -8.17
C THR A 96 15.26 -15.83 -6.67
N TYR A 97 16.30 -15.12 -6.26
CA TYR A 97 16.44 -14.61 -4.89
C TYR A 97 15.83 -13.23 -4.79
N VAL A 98 14.94 -13.01 -3.82
CA VAL A 98 14.33 -11.69 -3.57
C VAL A 98 15.05 -11.00 -2.42
N LYS A 99 15.72 -9.89 -2.73
CA LYS A 99 16.34 -9.00 -1.76
C LYS A 99 15.37 -7.88 -1.43
N LEU A 100 14.78 -7.89 -0.23
CA LEU A 100 13.94 -6.80 0.23
C LEU A 100 14.76 -5.53 0.52
N ALA A 101 14.30 -4.41 -0.02
CA ALA A 101 14.78 -3.06 0.28
C ALA A 101 13.62 -2.23 0.86
N PRO A 102 13.25 -2.46 2.15
CA PRO A 102 12.06 -1.88 2.77
C PRO A 102 12.33 -0.49 3.34
N ALA A 103 11.28 0.13 3.89
CA ALA A 103 11.34 1.41 4.62
C ALA A 103 11.98 2.55 3.82
N GLY A 104 11.79 2.57 2.50
CA GLY A 104 12.30 3.63 1.63
C GLY A 104 13.80 3.57 1.33
N LEU A 105 14.50 2.46 1.63
CA LEU A 105 15.96 2.32 1.43
C LEU A 105 16.45 2.61 0.01
N VAL A 106 15.60 2.37 -1.00
CA VAL A 106 15.91 2.61 -2.43
C VAL A 106 14.96 3.65 -3.04
N GLY A 107 14.43 4.53 -2.22
CA GLY A 107 13.43 5.51 -2.58
C GLY A 107 12.02 5.12 -2.12
N SER A 108 11.13 6.10 -2.08
CA SER A 108 9.70 5.93 -1.76
C SER A 108 8.85 6.52 -2.87
N SER A 109 7.59 6.12 -2.93
CA SER A 109 6.59 6.71 -3.82
C SER A 109 7.06 6.77 -5.29
N GLY A 110 7.03 7.95 -5.90
CA GLY A 110 7.43 8.16 -7.29
C GLY A 110 8.94 7.98 -7.55
N ALA A 111 9.81 8.19 -6.55
CA ALA A 111 11.23 7.91 -6.70
C ALA A 111 11.48 6.41 -6.91
N LEU A 112 10.79 5.56 -6.15
CA LEU A 112 10.86 4.11 -6.30
C LEU A 112 10.41 3.66 -7.71
N ALA A 113 9.30 4.20 -8.21
CA ALA A 113 8.83 3.86 -9.56
C ALA A 113 9.86 4.22 -10.64
N ARG A 114 10.54 5.38 -10.52
CA ARG A 114 11.61 5.77 -11.43
C ARG A 114 12.78 4.79 -11.42
N GLU A 115 13.19 4.31 -10.26
CA GLU A 115 14.31 3.35 -10.16
C GLU A 115 13.95 2.00 -10.80
N VAL A 116 12.70 1.54 -10.67
CA VAL A 116 12.21 0.33 -11.36
C VAL A 116 12.13 0.55 -12.86
N GLN A 117 11.63 1.71 -13.30
CA GLN A 117 11.53 2.04 -14.74
C GLN A 117 12.89 2.05 -15.43
N LYS A 118 13.94 2.52 -14.73
CA LYS A 118 15.32 2.50 -15.20
C LYS A 118 16.01 1.14 -15.03
N ALA A 119 15.32 0.14 -14.50
CA ALA A 119 15.88 -1.18 -14.16
C ALA A 119 17.06 -1.13 -13.16
N THR A 120 17.26 -0.02 -12.43
CA THR A 120 18.25 0.09 -11.35
C THR A 120 17.94 -0.88 -10.21
N ILE A 121 16.65 -1.06 -9.93
CA ILE A 121 16.11 -2.14 -9.10
C ILE A 121 15.06 -2.89 -9.91
N GLN A 122 14.79 -4.15 -9.53
CA GLN A 122 13.97 -5.03 -10.35
C GLN A 122 12.48 -4.85 -10.09
N ALA A 123 12.07 -4.59 -8.85
CA ALA A 123 10.66 -4.51 -8.49
C ALA A 123 10.39 -3.45 -7.43
N GLY A 124 9.16 -2.98 -7.38
CA GLY A 124 8.68 -2.01 -6.41
C GLY A 124 7.24 -2.24 -5.99
N GLN A 125 6.89 -1.64 -4.86
CA GLN A 125 5.53 -1.57 -4.35
C GLN A 125 5.24 -0.14 -3.91
N CYS A 126 4.13 0.43 -4.36
CA CYS A 126 3.65 1.73 -3.89
C CYS A 126 2.13 1.84 -4.04
N SER A 127 1.54 2.93 -3.50
CA SER A 127 0.13 3.21 -3.73
C SER A 127 -0.13 3.57 -5.20
N ILE A 128 -1.32 3.22 -5.68
CA ILE A 128 -1.79 3.62 -7.02
C ILE A 128 -1.71 5.14 -7.19
N SER A 129 -2.04 5.91 -6.15
CA SER A 129 -1.96 7.37 -6.16
C SER A 129 -0.54 7.90 -6.44
N ASN A 130 0.50 7.21 -5.93
CA ASN A 130 1.91 7.55 -6.20
C ASN A 130 2.42 6.96 -7.53
N PHE A 131 1.74 5.98 -8.09
CA PHE A 131 2.05 5.37 -9.38
C PHE A 131 1.39 6.08 -10.56
N SER A 132 0.24 6.73 -10.34
CA SER A 132 -0.54 7.42 -11.38
C SER A 132 0.20 8.54 -12.13
N PRO A 133 1.19 9.25 -11.58
CA PRO A 133 2.00 10.17 -12.38
C PRO A 133 2.80 9.51 -13.51
N PHE A 134 3.06 8.20 -13.43
CA PHE A 134 3.73 7.41 -14.46
C PHE A 134 2.74 6.77 -15.43
N VAL A 135 1.60 6.34 -14.91
CA VAL A 135 0.54 5.63 -15.63
C VAL A 135 -0.81 6.23 -15.23
N PRO A 136 -1.24 7.34 -15.85
CA PRO A 136 -2.43 8.07 -15.44
C PRO A 136 -3.69 7.21 -15.40
N GLU A 137 -3.80 6.21 -16.26
CA GLU A 137 -4.99 5.37 -16.40
C GLU A 137 -5.33 4.57 -15.13
N VAL A 138 -4.34 4.24 -14.29
CA VAL A 138 -4.62 3.55 -13.02
C VAL A 138 -5.38 4.43 -12.03
N ASP A 139 -5.36 5.75 -12.24
CA ASP A 139 -6.08 6.73 -11.41
C ASP A 139 -7.61 6.63 -11.54
N LEU A 140 -8.12 5.81 -12.50
CA LEU A 140 -9.52 5.39 -12.55
C LEU A 140 -10.01 4.89 -11.18
N ILE A 141 -9.17 4.14 -10.45
CA ILE A 141 -9.48 3.60 -9.12
C ILE A 141 -9.76 4.71 -8.11
N ASN A 142 -9.14 5.88 -8.28
CA ASN A 142 -9.31 7.03 -7.38
C ASN A 142 -10.52 7.93 -7.75
N ILE A 143 -11.35 7.60 -8.75
CA ILE A 143 -12.64 8.24 -8.94
C ILE A 143 -13.55 7.86 -7.76
N PRO A 144 -14.23 8.79 -7.07
CA PRO A 144 -14.92 8.48 -5.83
C PRO A 144 -16.11 7.52 -5.97
N TYR A 145 -16.29 6.65 -4.99
CA TYR A 145 -17.51 5.83 -4.75
C TYR A 145 -17.94 4.88 -5.87
N TRP A 146 -17.07 4.43 -6.76
CA TRP A 146 -17.45 3.43 -7.76
C TRP A 146 -16.82 2.04 -7.54
N CYS A 147 -15.58 2.01 -7.04
CA CYS A 147 -14.89 0.76 -6.69
C CYS A 147 -14.18 0.85 -5.33
N SER A 148 -14.70 1.66 -4.41
CA SER A 148 -14.10 1.84 -3.09
C SER A 148 -14.33 0.67 -2.12
N GLU A 149 -15.29 -0.20 -2.39
CA GLU A 149 -15.50 -1.43 -1.63
C GLU A 149 -14.44 -2.47 -1.99
N ASN A 150 -13.97 -3.26 -0.99
CA ASN A 150 -12.92 -4.25 -1.21
C ASN A 150 -13.26 -5.25 -2.30
N GLN A 151 -14.49 -5.78 -2.31
CA GLN A 151 -14.91 -6.74 -3.32
C GLN A 151 -14.93 -6.12 -4.72
N LYS A 152 -15.43 -4.89 -4.86
CA LYS A 152 -15.45 -4.18 -6.16
C LYS A 152 -14.05 -3.91 -6.68
N PHE A 153 -13.14 -3.50 -5.79
CA PHE A 153 -11.74 -3.32 -6.15
C PHE A 153 -11.09 -4.63 -6.62
N VAL A 154 -11.28 -5.71 -5.86
CA VAL A 154 -10.76 -7.03 -6.22
C VAL A 154 -11.33 -7.50 -7.55
N ASN A 155 -12.64 -7.38 -7.77
CA ASN A 155 -13.28 -7.71 -9.04
C ASN A 155 -12.65 -6.94 -10.20
N LEU A 156 -12.48 -5.62 -10.04
CA LEU A 156 -11.93 -4.75 -11.07
C LEU A 156 -10.51 -5.18 -11.47
N VAL A 157 -9.58 -5.22 -10.51
CA VAL A 157 -8.15 -5.44 -10.80
C VAL A 157 -7.83 -6.86 -11.26
N THR A 158 -8.73 -7.81 -10.99
CA THR A 158 -8.59 -9.21 -11.45
C THR A 158 -9.36 -9.49 -12.73
N SER A 159 -10.21 -8.56 -13.20
CA SER A 159 -11.01 -8.73 -14.41
C SER A 159 -10.14 -8.81 -15.67
N ASP A 160 -10.66 -9.51 -16.67
CA ASP A 160 -10.02 -9.57 -17.99
C ASP A 160 -10.03 -8.20 -18.67
N LEU A 161 -11.04 -7.37 -18.38
CA LEU A 161 -11.12 -6.01 -18.90
C LEU A 161 -9.95 -5.15 -18.39
N TRP A 162 -9.67 -5.17 -17.08
CA TRP A 162 -8.54 -4.42 -16.48
C TRP A 162 -7.21 -4.88 -17.07
N LYS A 163 -7.02 -6.19 -17.16
CA LYS A 163 -5.81 -6.77 -17.75
C LYS A 163 -5.64 -6.39 -19.22
N LYS A 164 -6.72 -6.40 -20.00
CA LYS A 164 -6.71 -6.05 -21.43
C LYS A 164 -6.48 -4.56 -21.68
N GLU A 165 -7.12 -3.69 -20.90
CA GLU A 165 -7.13 -2.26 -21.18
C GLU A 165 -6.05 -1.47 -20.43
N ILE A 166 -5.68 -1.90 -19.21
CA ILE A 166 -4.77 -1.14 -18.34
C ILE A 166 -3.35 -1.73 -18.34
N HIS A 167 -3.18 -3.07 -18.28
CA HIS A 167 -1.85 -3.66 -18.27
C HIS A 167 -0.97 -3.25 -19.47
N PRO A 168 -1.46 -3.23 -20.73
CA PRO A 168 -0.65 -2.77 -21.87
C PRO A 168 -0.19 -1.31 -21.72
N LYS A 169 -0.98 -0.45 -21.08
CA LYS A 169 -0.61 0.94 -20.82
C LYS A 169 0.48 1.06 -19.75
N ILE A 170 0.46 0.18 -18.75
CA ILE A 170 1.52 0.05 -17.76
C ILE A 170 2.81 -0.46 -18.44
N GLU A 171 2.69 -1.50 -19.28
CA GLU A 171 3.80 -2.11 -20.00
C GLU A 171 4.43 -1.15 -21.02
N ALA A 172 3.64 -0.34 -21.72
CA ALA A 172 4.13 0.70 -22.63
C ALA A 172 5.01 1.76 -21.93
N ARG A 173 4.91 1.86 -20.60
CA ARG A 173 5.73 2.78 -19.78
C ARG A 173 6.89 2.06 -19.06
N GLY A 174 7.20 0.82 -19.46
CA GLY A 174 8.35 0.06 -19.00
C GLY A 174 8.13 -0.72 -17.69
N PHE A 175 6.89 -0.84 -17.22
CA PHE A 175 6.55 -1.61 -16.04
C PHE A 175 5.77 -2.87 -16.38
N LYS A 176 6.03 -3.97 -15.68
CA LYS A 176 5.17 -5.15 -15.64
C LYS A 176 4.35 -5.11 -14.36
N PRO A 177 3.01 -4.99 -14.42
CA PRO A 177 2.19 -5.14 -13.22
C PRO A 177 2.24 -6.59 -12.76
N LEU A 178 2.41 -6.80 -11.46
CA LEU A 178 2.48 -8.13 -10.85
C LEU A 178 1.15 -8.47 -10.18
N TRP A 179 0.75 -7.69 -9.17
CA TRP A 179 -0.53 -7.85 -8.49
C TRP A 179 -0.91 -6.59 -7.70
N TYR A 180 -2.15 -6.54 -7.22
CA TYR A 180 -2.73 -5.38 -6.54
C TYR A 180 -3.17 -5.75 -5.13
N PRO A 181 -2.43 -5.34 -4.08
CA PRO A 181 -2.89 -5.52 -2.71
C PRO A 181 -4.20 -4.80 -2.43
N CYS A 182 -5.17 -5.51 -1.87
CA CYS A 182 -6.32 -4.94 -1.21
C CYS A 182 -5.93 -4.65 0.25
N ILE A 183 -6.17 -3.43 0.74
CA ILE A 183 -5.79 -3.01 2.09
C ILE A 183 -6.84 -2.16 2.79
N ASP A 184 -8.05 -2.16 2.30
CA ASP A 184 -9.22 -1.39 2.72
C ASP A 184 -9.37 0.00 2.07
N PRO A 185 -10.60 0.56 2.12
CA PRO A 185 -10.86 1.93 1.69
C PRO A 185 -10.15 2.97 2.53
N ARG A 186 -9.94 4.15 1.92
CA ARG A 186 -9.42 5.33 2.63
C ARG A 186 -10.43 5.88 3.60
N THR A 187 -9.93 6.37 4.73
CA THR A 187 -10.71 6.98 5.82
C THR A 187 -10.55 8.50 5.83
N THR A 188 -11.19 9.17 6.78
CA THR A 188 -10.85 10.53 7.18
C THR A 188 -10.38 10.48 8.63
N ALA A 189 -9.07 10.61 8.84
CA ALA A 189 -8.45 10.53 10.15
C ALA A 189 -7.98 11.92 10.62
N LEU A 190 -8.39 12.33 11.81
CA LEU A 190 -8.10 13.62 12.41
C LEU A 190 -6.99 13.51 13.46
N GLY A 191 -6.08 14.49 13.46
CA GLY A 191 -5.05 14.65 14.47
C GLY A 191 -5.60 14.98 15.86
N LYS A 192 -4.73 15.05 16.85
CA LYS A 192 -5.09 15.48 18.21
C LYS A 192 -5.65 16.92 18.19
N GLY A 193 -6.62 17.19 19.08
CA GLY A 193 -7.30 18.50 19.18
C GLY A 193 -8.65 18.55 18.48
N PHE A 194 -9.03 17.53 17.73
CA PHE A 194 -10.37 17.38 17.17
C PHE A 194 -11.19 16.43 18.05
N GLU A 195 -12.29 16.91 18.63
CA GLU A 195 -13.11 16.12 19.55
C GLU A 195 -14.26 15.38 18.82
N GLU A 196 -14.76 15.95 17.73
CA GLU A 196 -15.89 15.43 16.96
C GLU A 196 -15.43 14.79 15.64
N PRO A 197 -16.09 13.70 15.21
CA PRO A 197 -15.81 13.08 13.92
C PRO A 197 -16.30 13.95 12.75
N ILE A 198 -15.68 13.81 11.60
CA ILE A 198 -16.16 14.39 10.34
C ILE A 198 -17.32 13.53 9.82
N LYS A 199 -18.54 14.04 9.90
CA LYS A 199 -19.78 13.38 9.45
C LYS A 199 -20.22 13.85 8.08
N THR A 200 -20.03 15.16 7.80
CA THR A 200 -20.47 15.79 6.56
C THR A 200 -19.29 16.39 5.80
N PRO A 201 -19.40 16.53 4.46
CA PRO A 201 -18.36 17.16 3.65
C PRO A 201 -18.01 18.59 4.08
N GLU A 202 -18.98 19.34 4.57
CA GLU A 202 -18.83 20.75 4.97
C GLU A 202 -17.84 20.91 6.15
N GLN A 203 -17.75 19.90 7.00
CA GLN A 203 -16.82 19.89 8.14
C GLN A 203 -15.34 19.79 7.72
N LEU A 204 -15.06 19.43 6.44
CA LEU A 204 -13.71 19.49 5.89
C LEU A 204 -13.25 20.89 5.49
N ARG A 205 -14.17 21.90 5.50
CA ARG A 205 -13.82 23.25 5.05
C ARG A 205 -12.68 23.82 5.89
N GLY A 206 -11.59 24.18 5.20
CA GLY A 206 -10.41 24.77 5.82
C GLY A 206 -9.45 23.80 6.51
N ILE A 207 -9.79 22.51 6.63
CA ILE A 207 -8.93 21.49 7.19
C ILE A 207 -7.68 21.33 6.31
N LYS A 208 -6.49 21.41 6.90
CA LYS A 208 -5.21 21.10 6.26
C LYS A 208 -5.11 19.59 6.09
N PHE A 209 -5.44 19.10 4.91
CA PHE A 209 -5.61 17.68 4.64
C PHE A 209 -4.38 17.10 3.92
N ARG A 210 -3.68 16.18 4.56
CA ARG A 210 -2.53 15.50 3.95
C ARG A 210 -2.99 14.58 2.81
N ILE A 211 -2.37 14.72 1.66
CA ILE A 211 -2.53 13.81 0.53
C ILE A 211 -1.18 13.28 0.03
N PRO A 212 -1.12 12.09 -0.62
CA PRO A 212 0.03 11.68 -1.43
C PRO A 212 0.10 12.51 -2.72
N ASN A 213 1.12 12.26 -3.54
CA ASN A 213 1.25 12.91 -4.85
C ASN A 213 0.20 12.34 -5.85
N SER A 214 -1.03 12.81 -5.72
CA SER A 214 -2.17 12.40 -6.54
C SER A 214 -3.01 13.61 -6.95
N ASN A 215 -3.08 13.87 -8.24
CA ASN A 215 -3.95 14.92 -8.80
C ASN A 215 -5.42 14.64 -8.50
N MET A 216 -5.82 13.37 -8.49
CA MET A 216 -7.20 13.00 -8.24
C MET A 216 -7.62 13.26 -6.80
N LEU A 217 -6.81 12.83 -5.82
CA LEU A 217 -7.08 13.12 -4.40
C LEU A 217 -7.04 14.62 -4.12
N GLN A 218 -6.13 15.37 -4.75
CA GLN A 218 -6.11 16.83 -4.64
C GLN A 218 -7.44 17.44 -5.09
N ARG A 219 -7.96 17.05 -6.26
CA ARG A 219 -9.25 17.55 -6.77
C ARG A 219 -10.42 17.17 -5.86
N ILE A 220 -10.43 15.94 -5.32
CA ILE A 220 -11.46 15.46 -4.39
C ILE A 220 -11.50 16.36 -3.15
N TYR A 221 -10.38 16.51 -2.45
CA TYR A 221 -10.33 17.25 -1.20
C TYR A 221 -10.53 18.76 -1.38
N GLN A 222 -10.05 19.34 -2.48
CA GLN A 222 -10.40 20.74 -2.85
C GLN A 222 -11.90 20.94 -3.04
N ARG A 223 -12.56 19.98 -3.71
CA ARG A 223 -14.01 20.06 -3.92
C ARG A 223 -14.80 19.89 -2.62
N LEU A 224 -14.28 19.15 -1.67
CA LEU A 224 -14.83 19.02 -0.32
C LEU A 224 -14.54 20.26 0.56
N GLY A 225 -13.78 21.24 0.06
CA GLY A 225 -13.46 22.49 0.75
C GLY A 225 -12.27 22.38 1.70
N ALA A 226 -11.57 21.26 1.72
CA ALA A 226 -10.33 21.10 2.46
C ALA A 226 -9.16 21.82 1.76
N ASN A 227 -8.07 22.00 2.49
CA ASN A 227 -6.80 22.51 1.99
C ASN A 227 -5.82 21.32 1.83
N PRO A 228 -5.78 20.64 0.65
CA PRO A 228 -4.91 19.50 0.47
C PRO A 228 -3.44 19.92 0.44
N ILE A 229 -2.63 19.23 1.24
CA ILE A 229 -1.18 19.45 1.36
C ILE A 229 -0.48 18.16 0.99
N LEU A 230 0.39 18.21 -0.01
CA LEU A 230 1.20 17.08 -0.41
C LEU A 230 2.30 16.85 0.63
N VAL A 231 2.28 15.68 1.27
CA VAL A 231 3.32 15.23 2.18
C VAL A 231 3.65 13.77 1.87
N GLU A 232 4.94 13.47 1.70
CA GLU A 232 5.40 12.10 1.48
C GLU A 232 5.04 11.20 2.67
N TRP A 233 4.79 9.91 2.40
CA TRP A 233 4.30 9.00 3.43
C TRP A 233 5.26 8.88 4.62
N VAL A 234 6.55 8.85 4.36
CA VAL A 234 7.59 8.76 5.40
C VAL A 234 7.63 9.97 6.35
N GLU A 235 7.05 11.10 5.94
CA GLU A 235 6.98 12.36 6.70
C GLU A 235 5.60 12.57 7.34
N ALA A 236 4.60 11.76 6.98
CA ALA A 236 3.20 11.98 7.36
C ALA A 236 2.98 11.97 8.88
N SER A 237 3.65 11.08 9.63
CA SER A 237 3.54 11.01 11.08
C SER A 237 4.10 12.27 11.77
N THR A 238 5.20 12.82 11.26
CA THR A 238 5.77 14.08 11.74
C THR A 238 4.84 15.25 11.41
N ALA A 239 4.30 15.30 10.18
CA ALA A 239 3.44 16.38 9.74
C ALA A 239 2.13 16.48 10.55
N ILE A 240 1.50 15.35 10.89
CA ILE A 240 0.30 15.33 11.73
C ILE A 240 0.66 15.63 13.20
N GLY A 241 1.78 15.09 13.68
CA GLY A 241 2.21 15.24 15.07
C GLY A 241 2.57 16.68 15.46
N ASN A 242 3.09 17.48 14.52
CA ASN A 242 3.43 18.89 14.74
C ASN A 242 2.36 19.89 14.26
N GLY A 243 1.21 19.40 13.77
CA GLY A 243 0.10 20.25 13.31
C GLY A 243 0.36 20.94 11.95
N TYR A 244 1.34 20.48 11.16
CA TYR A 244 1.53 20.95 9.79
C TYR A 244 0.32 20.56 8.92
N VAL A 245 -0.26 19.39 9.18
CA VAL A 245 -1.56 18.96 8.66
C VAL A 245 -2.49 18.58 9.82
N ASP A 246 -3.80 18.71 9.61
CA ASP A 246 -4.85 18.43 10.58
C ASP A 246 -5.47 17.05 10.40
N ALA A 247 -5.45 16.55 9.18
CA ALA A 247 -6.07 15.29 8.77
C ALA A 247 -5.29 14.56 7.69
N LEU A 248 -5.58 13.26 7.52
CA LEU A 248 -5.07 12.41 6.45
C LEU A 248 -6.05 11.28 6.15
N ASP A 249 -5.83 10.59 5.02
CA ASP A 249 -6.82 9.66 4.45
C ASP A 249 -6.46 8.16 4.37
N PRO A 250 -5.33 7.65 4.85
CA PRO A 250 -5.03 6.22 4.70
C PRO A 250 -6.05 5.31 5.38
N CYS A 251 -6.10 4.05 4.96
CA CYS A 251 -6.89 3.03 5.62
C CYS A 251 -6.42 2.77 7.06
N VAL A 252 -7.31 2.26 7.91
CA VAL A 252 -7.03 2.05 9.34
C VAL A 252 -5.80 1.17 9.57
N GLY A 253 -5.65 0.10 8.78
CA GLY A 253 -4.51 -0.78 8.87
C GLY A 253 -3.17 -0.07 8.66
N ALA A 254 -3.09 0.83 7.66
CA ALA A 254 -1.89 1.64 7.42
C ALA A 254 -1.62 2.60 8.59
N LEU A 255 -2.64 3.29 9.08
CA LEU A 255 -2.50 4.20 10.23
C LEU A 255 -1.99 3.47 11.48
N TYR A 256 -2.49 2.26 11.74
CA TYR A 256 -2.03 1.44 12.86
C TYR A 256 -0.55 1.04 12.74
N VAL A 257 -0.16 0.42 11.63
CA VAL A 257 1.19 -0.16 11.49
C VAL A 257 2.30 0.89 11.40
N PHE A 258 1.95 2.12 11.00
CA PHE A 258 2.88 3.25 10.99
C PHE A 258 2.85 4.09 12.27
N GLY A 259 2.16 3.61 13.31
CA GLY A 259 2.24 4.19 14.66
C GLY A 259 1.40 5.45 14.89
N PHE A 260 0.40 5.71 14.04
CA PHE A 260 -0.47 6.89 14.19
C PHE A 260 -1.42 6.83 15.39
N LYS A 261 -1.53 5.69 16.08
CA LYS A 261 -2.46 5.50 17.20
C LYS A 261 -2.32 6.55 18.35
N ASN A 262 -1.12 7.11 18.51
CA ASN A 262 -0.86 8.15 19.52
C ASN A 262 -0.98 9.57 18.94
N LEU A 263 -1.20 9.74 17.65
CA LEU A 263 -1.25 11.02 16.95
C LEU A 263 -2.67 11.42 16.53
N LEU A 264 -3.57 10.45 16.47
CA LEU A 264 -4.94 10.64 16.02
C LEU A 264 -5.92 10.68 17.19
N SER A 265 -7.04 11.38 16.99
CA SER A 265 -8.18 11.43 17.91
C SER A 265 -9.40 10.71 17.36
N GLN A 266 -9.67 10.87 16.07
CA GLN A 266 -10.89 10.41 15.40
C GLN A 266 -10.57 9.78 14.05
N ILE A 267 -11.34 8.75 13.66
CA ILE A 267 -11.33 8.17 12.31
C ILE A 267 -12.77 7.99 11.85
N THR A 268 -13.14 8.61 10.74
CA THR A 268 -14.42 8.40 10.07
C THR A 268 -14.21 7.50 8.86
N PHE A 269 -15.01 6.44 8.75
CA PHE A 269 -15.04 5.59 7.56
C PHE A 269 -15.86 6.30 6.47
N THR A 270 -15.18 7.13 5.71
CA THR A 270 -15.77 7.86 4.58
C THR A 270 -15.77 7.05 3.31
N ASP A 271 -14.86 6.08 3.17
CA ASP A 271 -14.74 5.11 2.07
C ASP A 271 -14.84 5.75 0.68
N ILE A 272 -14.23 6.92 0.52
CA ILE A 272 -14.32 7.72 -0.71
C ILE A 272 -13.70 6.95 -1.89
N VAL A 273 -12.50 6.40 -1.69
CA VAL A 273 -11.75 5.61 -2.66
C VAL A 273 -11.02 4.49 -1.96
N GLN A 274 -10.63 3.46 -2.71
CA GLN A 274 -9.77 2.39 -2.20
C GLN A 274 -8.36 2.92 -1.90
N ASP A 275 -7.72 2.52 -0.79
CA ASP A 275 -6.29 2.76 -0.57
C ASP A 275 -5.45 1.75 -1.37
N ALA A 276 -5.68 1.78 -2.69
CA ALA A 276 -5.18 0.81 -3.62
C ALA A 276 -3.65 0.84 -3.74
N GLN A 277 -3.06 -0.34 -3.81
CA GLN A 277 -1.61 -0.55 -3.94
C GLN A 277 -1.32 -1.36 -5.20
N ILE A 278 -0.07 -1.30 -5.67
CA ILE A 278 0.41 -2.10 -6.79
C ILE A 278 1.82 -2.64 -6.51
N TYR A 279 2.05 -3.92 -6.81
CA TYR A 279 3.37 -4.48 -7.03
C TYR A 279 3.67 -4.49 -8.53
N PHE A 280 4.85 -4.04 -8.89
CA PHE A 280 5.29 -3.96 -10.28
C PHE A 280 6.78 -4.27 -10.39
N CYS A 281 7.22 -4.67 -11.57
CA CYS A 281 8.64 -4.82 -11.85
C CYS A 281 9.02 -4.15 -13.17
N SER A 282 10.33 -4.02 -13.40
CA SER A 282 10.87 -3.56 -14.68
C SER A 282 10.47 -4.54 -15.78
N LEU A 283 9.77 -4.05 -16.81
CA LEU A 283 9.39 -4.87 -17.96
C LEU A 283 10.62 -5.40 -18.69
N GLU A 284 11.68 -4.57 -18.80
CA GLU A 284 12.96 -4.97 -19.40
C GLU A 284 13.59 -6.14 -18.65
N TRP A 285 13.67 -6.05 -17.32
CA TRP A 285 14.20 -7.15 -16.49
C TRP A 285 13.34 -8.41 -16.61
N PHE A 286 12.02 -8.27 -16.53
CA PHE A 286 11.08 -9.39 -16.62
C PHE A 286 11.20 -10.13 -17.94
N ASN A 287 11.33 -9.41 -19.06
CA ASN A 287 11.45 -9.99 -20.40
C ASN A 287 12.79 -10.71 -20.65
N ARG A 288 13.83 -10.41 -19.87
CA ARG A 288 15.11 -11.16 -19.92
C ARG A 288 15.04 -12.51 -19.20
N LEU A 289 14.02 -12.74 -18.36
CA LEU A 289 13.84 -14.02 -17.70
C LEU A 289 13.33 -15.08 -18.70
N SER A 290 13.70 -16.33 -18.47
CA SER A 290 13.13 -17.46 -19.21
C SER A 290 11.62 -17.56 -18.97
N LEU A 291 10.88 -18.14 -19.92
CA LEU A 291 9.44 -18.34 -19.78
C LEU A 291 9.03 -19.01 -18.46
N PRO A 292 9.68 -20.12 -18.03
CA PRO A 292 9.33 -20.76 -16.75
C PRO A 292 9.54 -19.86 -15.53
N LEU A 293 10.51 -18.93 -15.57
CA LEU A 293 10.71 -17.98 -14.45
C LEU A 293 9.68 -16.86 -14.45
N ARG A 294 9.26 -16.40 -15.62
CA ARG A 294 8.14 -15.43 -15.75
C ARG A 294 6.85 -16.03 -15.20
N GLU A 295 6.52 -17.26 -15.63
CA GLU A 295 5.36 -18.00 -15.12
C GLU A 295 5.42 -18.24 -13.62
N ALA A 296 6.60 -18.55 -13.05
CA ALA A 296 6.80 -18.72 -11.63
C ALA A 296 6.53 -17.42 -10.84
N ILE A 297 6.92 -16.26 -11.38
CA ILE A 297 6.68 -14.95 -10.75
C ILE A 297 5.18 -14.58 -10.87
N ASP A 298 4.56 -14.81 -12.02
CA ASP A 298 3.12 -14.56 -12.21
C ASP A 298 2.29 -15.45 -11.27
N PHE A 299 2.66 -16.72 -11.11
CA PHE A 299 2.00 -17.65 -10.17
C PHE A 299 2.22 -17.23 -8.71
N ALA A 300 3.45 -16.81 -8.33
CA ALA A 300 3.71 -16.24 -7.00
C ALA A 300 2.86 -15.01 -6.72
N SER A 301 2.68 -14.17 -7.73
CA SER A 301 1.84 -12.96 -7.64
C SER A 301 0.38 -13.32 -7.35
N GLU A 302 -0.17 -14.30 -8.07
CA GLU A 302 -1.53 -14.79 -7.84
C GLU A 302 -1.70 -15.42 -6.45
N MET A 303 -0.77 -16.29 -6.05
CA MET A 303 -0.77 -16.90 -4.71
C MET A 303 -0.79 -15.83 -3.63
N THR A 304 0.09 -14.82 -3.75
CA THR A 304 0.22 -13.75 -2.76
C THR A 304 -1.04 -12.90 -2.71
N MET A 305 -1.66 -12.61 -3.84
CA MET A 305 -2.91 -11.88 -3.92
C MET A 305 -4.05 -12.62 -3.19
N ARG A 306 -4.19 -13.94 -3.37
CA ARG A 306 -5.18 -14.76 -2.65
C ARG A 306 -4.93 -14.76 -1.14
N GLN A 307 -3.68 -14.85 -0.71
CA GLN A 307 -3.29 -14.74 0.70
C GLN A 307 -3.61 -13.35 1.27
N ASN A 308 -3.42 -12.28 0.48
CA ASN A 308 -3.77 -10.92 0.85
C ASN A 308 -5.27 -10.81 1.14
N HIS A 309 -6.14 -11.28 0.23
CA HIS A 309 -7.59 -11.21 0.40
C HIS A 309 -8.05 -11.90 1.69
N ALA A 310 -7.46 -13.03 2.05
CA ALA A 310 -7.78 -13.75 3.27
C ALA A 310 -7.35 -13.01 4.55
N LYS A 311 -6.33 -12.15 4.48
CA LYS A 311 -5.79 -11.44 5.65
C LYS A 311 -6.48 -10.10 5.94
N VAL A 312 -7.08 -9.45 4.94
CA VAL A 312 -7.59 -8.06 5.05
C VAL A 312 -8.59 -7.89 6.20
N PRO A 313 -9.66 -8.71 6.35
CA PRO A 313 -10.65 -8.49 7.40
C PRO A 313 -10.06 -8.62 8.81
N ALA A 314 -9.22 -9.63 9.04
CA ALA A 314 -8.58 -9.84 10.34
C ALA A 314 -7.57 -8.71 10.66
N ALA A 315 -6.81 -8.23 9.68
CA ALA A 315 -5.88 -7.12 9.86
C ALA A 315 -6.61 -5.82 10.20
N ARG A 316 -7.75 -5.54 9.54
CA ARG A 316 -8.61 -4.39 9.85
C ARG A 316 -9.14 -4.45 11.28
N ALA A 317 -9.76 -5.58 11.65
CA ALA A 317 -10.33 -5.76 12.98
C ALA A 317 -9.27 -5.58 14.08
N HIS A 318 -8.07 -6.14 13.89
CA HIS A 318 -6.97 -5.97 14.82
C HIS A 318 -6.53 -4.51 14.93
N ALA A 319 -6.37 -3.81 13.81
CA ALA A 319 -5.97 -2.42 13.79
C ALA A 319 -7.01 -1.50 14.49
N GLU A 320 -8.31 -1.71 14.25
CA GLU A 320 -9.38 -0.98 14.93
C GLU A 320 -9.33 -1.18 16.45
N LEU A 321 -9.18 -2.43 16.91
CA LEU A 321 -9.09 -2.75 18.35
C LEU A 321 -7.88 -2.08 19.01
N GLU A 322 -6.70 -2.16 18.40
CA GLU A 322 -5.47 -1.57 18.95
C GLU A 322 -5.50 -0.04 18.97
N MET A 323 -6.08 0.58 17.94
CA MET A 323 -6.22 2.03 17.88
C MET A 323 -7.30 2.53 18.85
N ALA A 324 -8.42 1.81 18.99
CA ALA A 324 -9.45 2.11 19.99
C ALA A 324 -8.90 2.00 21.42
N ALA A 325 -8.11 0.98 21.72
CA ALA A 325 -7.43 0.81 23.00
C ALA A 325 -6.45 1.97 23.31
N ALA A 326 -5.89 2.62 22.28
CA ALA A 326 -5.07 3.82 22.41
C ALA A 326 -5.89 5.12 22.51
N GLY A 327 -7.24 5.05 22.51
CA GLY A 327 -8.13 6.19 22.67
C GLY A 327 -8.59 6.84 21.36
N VAL A 328 -8.30 6.26 20.21
CA VAL A 328 -8.83 6.74 18.91
C VAL A 328 -10.29 6.35 18.81
N LYS A 329 -11.15 7.31 18.50
CA LYS A 329 -12.59 7.08 18.32
C LYS A 329 -12.88 6.79 16.84
N PHE A 330 -13.80 5.85 16.58
CA PHE A 330 -14.22 5.48 15.25
C PHE A 330 -15.66 5.89 14.99
N TYR A 331 -15.91 6.39 13.77
CA TYR A 331 -17.24 6.76 13.33
C TYR A 331 -17.53 6.14 11.95
N ARG A 332 -18.70 5.52 11.83
CA ARG A 332 -19.18 5.01 10.54
C ARG A 332 -20.36 5.85 10.08
N LEU A 333 -20.26 6.37 8.85
CA LEU A 333 -21.33 7.20 8.28
C LEU A 333 -22.63 6.38 8.15
N GLY A 334 -23.72 6.98 8.61
CA GLY A 334 -25.06 6.48 8.30
C GLY A 334 -25.43 6.71 6.82
N PRO A 335 -26.54 6.09 6.34
CA PRO A 335 -26.96 6.24 4.95
C PRO A 335 -27.14 7.69 4.50
N ASP A 336 -27.81 8.52 5.32
CA ASP A 336 -28.07 9.93 5.02
C ASP A 336 -26.80 10.79 4.99
N GLU A 337 -25.85 10.48 5.88
CA GLU A 337 -24.54 11.14 5.88
C GLU A 337 -23.75 10.72 4.63
N LYS A 338 -23.72 9.45 4.28
CA LYS A 338 -23.04 8.95 3.07
C LYS A 338 -23.63 9.56 1.79
N GLU A 339 -24.95 9.78 1.75
CA GLU A 339 -25.62 10.46 0.63
C GLU A 339 -25.10 11.89 0.47
N GLN A 340 -24.83 12.63 1.53
CA GLN A 340 -24.26 13.98 1.45
C GLN A 340 -22.87 13.98 0.79
N TRP A 341 -22.05 12.95 1.06
CA TRP A 341 -20.74 12.81 0.43
C TRP A 341 -20.88 12.40 -1.04
N THR A 342 -21.70 11.42 -1.35
CA THR A 342 -21.89 10.93 -2.73
C THR A 342 -22.55 11.96 -3.64
N SER A 343 -23.50 12.75 -3.14
CA SER A 343 -24.10 13.85 -3.89
C SER A 343 -23.10 14.97 -4.24
N ARG A 344 -22.01 15.12 -3.46
CA ARG A 344 -21.02 16.16 -3.68
C ARG A 344 -19.85 15.74 -4.58
N ILE A 345 -19.41 14.50 -4.46
CA ILE A 345 -18.21 13.99 -5.17
C ILE A 345 -18.41 12.62 -5.83
N GLY A 346 -19.60 12.02 -5.76
CA GLY A 346 -19.83 10.67 -6.29
C GLY A 346 -19.49 10.53 -7.77
N SER A 347 -19.09 9.33 -8.15
CA SER A 347 -18.69 9.02 -9.54
C SER A 347 -19.77 9.29 -10.58
N HIS A 348 -21.05 9.26 -10.20
CA HIS A 348 -22.18 9.55 -11.11
C HIS A 348 -22.26 11.01 -11.58
N LEU A 349 -21.56 11.92 -10.90
CA LEU A 349 -21.60 13.34 -11.22
C LEU A 349 -20.85 13.66 -12.51
N ALA A 350 -21.44 14.56 -13.32
CA ALA A 350 -20.86 15.00 -14.59
C ALA A 350 -19.50 15.68 -14.47
N ILE A 351 -19.15 16.18 -13.28
CA ILE A 351 -17.84 16.79 -12.97
C ILE A 351 -16.65 15.86 -13.21
N TRP A 352 -16.88 14.56 -13.23
CA TRP A 352 -15.87 13.55 -13.49
C TRP A 352 -15.84 13.05 -14.94
N ASN A 353 -16.75 13.52 -15.81
CA ASN A 353 -16.87 12.98 -17.17
C ASN A 353 -15.60 13.15 -17.99
N ASP A 354 -14.92 14.31 -17.88
CA ASP A 354 -13.65 14.52 -18.60
C ASP A 354 -12.53 13.62 -18.05
N VAL A 355 -12.49 13.44 -16.73
CA VAL A 355 -11.54 12.50 -16.09
C VAL A 355 -11.81 11.08 -16.57
N LYS A 356 -13.06 10.62 -16.55
CA LYS A 356 -13.45 9.30 -17.05
C LYS A 356 -13.05 9.09 -18.51
N LYS A 357 -13.36 10.07 -19.38
CA LYS A 357 -12.97 10.01 -20.80
C LYS A 357 -11.46 9.94 -20.97
N ASN A 358 -10.71 10.76 -20.24
CA ASN A 358 -9.26 10.83 -20.34
C ASN A 358 -8.59 9.53 -19.86
N LEU A 359 -9.09 8.93 -18.77
CA LEU A 359 -8.48 7.75 -18.16
C LEU A 359 -8.99 6.43 -18.78
N ALA A 360 -10.30 6.33 -19.06
CA ALA A 360 -10.89 5.11 -19.64
C ALA A 360 -10.95 5.14 -21.18
N GLY A 361 -10.81 6.32 -21.80
CA GLY A 361 -10.96 6.53 -23.24
C GLY A 361 -12.36 6.98 -23.65
N SER A 362 -13.41 6.60 -22.92
CA SER A 362 -14.80 7.05 -23.14
C SER A 362 -15.63 6.84 -21.87
N LEU A 363 -16.84 7.45 -21.83
CA LEU A 363 -17.79 7.19 -20.75
C LEU A 363 -18.32 5.75 -20.81
N SER A 364 -18.62 5.25 -22.02
CA SER A 364 -19.05 3.85 -22.20
C SER A 364 -17.99 2.86 -21.70
N LYS A 365 -16.71 3.12 -21.96
CA LYS A 365 -15.63 2.28 -21.43
C LYS A 365 -15.52 2.36 -19.92
N PHE A 366 -15.78 3.51 -19.32
CA PHE A 366 -15.88 3.63 -17.87
C PHE A 366 -17.03 2.78 -17.29
N ASP A 367 -18.19 2.76 -17.98
CA ASP A 367 -19.32 1.92 -17.57
C ASP A 367 -19.00 0.42 -17.66
N GLU A 368 -18.22 -0.01 -18.69
CA GLU A 368 -17.71 -1.38 -18.76
C GLU A 368 -16.79 -1.71 -17.54
N PHE A 369 -15.89 -0.80 -17.15
CA PHE A 369 -15.07 -0.99 -15.94
C PHE A 369 -15.93 -1.06 -14.68
N LYS A 370 -17.01 -0.27 -14.60
CA LYS A 370 -17.96 -0.31 -13.47
C LYS A 370 -18.67 -1.66 -13.42
N GLU A 371 -19.13 -2.18 -14.54
CA GLU A 371 -19.74 -3.51 -14.63
C GLU A 371 -18.73 -4.61 -14.19
N ALA A 372 -17.46 -4.50 -14.62
CA ALA A 372 -16.41 -5.41 -14.18
C ALA A 372 -16.17 -5.35 -12.67
N ALA A 373 -16.23 -4.15 -12.05
CA ALA A 373 -16.12 -3.99 -10.60
C ALA A 373 -17.34 -4.56 -9.85
N ASP A 374 -18.53 -4.48 -10.43
CA ASP A 374 -19.77 -5.01 -9.85
C ASP A 374 -19.93 -6.54 -10.05
N THR A 375 -19.12 -7.17 -10.92
CA THR A 375 -19.19 -8.59 -11.24
C THR A 375 -18.13 -9.38 -10.47
N THR A 376 -18.56 -10.20 -9.50
CA THR A 376 -17.66 -11.06 -8.75
C THR A 376 -17.23 -12.27 -9.58
N GLY A 377 -15.94 -12.40 -9.80
CA GLY A 377 -15.29 -13.50 -10.52
C GLY A 377 -14.74 -14.59 -9.57
N ASN A 378 -13.50 -15.00 -9.84
CA ASN A 378 -12.83 -16.10 -9.11
C ASN A 378 -12.21 -15.70 -7.75
N TYR A 379 -12.34 -14.45 -7.37
CA TYR A 379 -11.72 -13.91 -6.15
C TYR A 379 -12.79 -13.31 -5.26
N TYR A 380 -12.79 -13.77 -4.01
CA TYR A 380 -13.74 -13.32 -3.00
C TYR A 380 -12.99 -12.77 -1.80
N ILE A 381 -13.47 -11.66 -1.24
CA ILE A 381 -13.00 -11.11 0.02
C ILE A 381 -14.18 -11.00 0.99
N SER A 382 -14.05 -11.54 2.19
CA SER A 382 -15.09 -11.41 3.22
C SER A 382 -15.04 -10.00 3.81
N GLU A 383 -16.21 -9.39 3.95
CA GLU A 383 -16.38 -8.11 4.65
C GLU A 383 -16.90 -8.30 6.09
N LYS A 384 -17.18 -9.56 6.48
CA LYS A 384 -17.76 -9.91 7.78
C LYS A 384 -16.72 -10.59 8.66
#